data_003d0307f039fae13075ce0e32a25def
#
_entry.id   003d0307f039fae13075ce0e32a25def
#
_cell.length_a   1.000
_cell.length_b   1.000
_cell.length_c   1.000
_cell.angle_alpha   90.00
_cell.angle_beta   90.00
_cell.angle_gamma   90.00
#
_symmetry.space_group_name_H-M   'P 1'
#
loop_
_entity.id
_entity.type
_entity.pdbx_description
1 polymer ?
#
loop_
_entity_poly.entity_id
_entity_poly.type
_entity_poly.pdbx_seq_one_letter_code
_entity_poly.pdbx_strand_id
1 'polypeptide(L)'
;MTLSSFSLAEQPQISGRVLIISDAAPHRNGVGAYYADLMDDLSDHVDAIQMISPELIDEKWQGGWMLPLPGDNTQKLCLPNAFELQQKIRDFRPTVIVIPTPGLFGLVAALLAKRAGLPIIIGFHTWFEKLAGLYWNGVQSGLTRTFFEFSNKALFRLAQKTLANSHEMVAIADQLGAPNAALMGTPLDQRLLISPVVPVPKSVRRVLFMGRLAAEKNVMAVVEAANACPDLTFTIAGDGPLREDIETQASVVDNLRVLGWVDRSRIVELIDEHDVLVLPSQVESFGTVALEAMVRQRLVLVSDACGIVEWPDLTRGLKVISDSKILATELSRCADWSEFELYSHCTRARACALRHVQWNRRQWLDHIREYNLLDPDACPVLTVQAR
;
A
#
# COMPACT_ATOMS: atom_id res chain seq x y z
N MET A 1 -33.72 2.63 -11.69
CA MET A 1 -32.84 1.79 -12.52
C MET A 1 -31.90 1.08 -11.57
N THR A 2 -32.20 -0.16 -11.27
CA THR A 2 -31.38 -1.07 -10.46
C THR A 2 -30.07 -1.28 -11.22
N LEU A 3 -28.95 -0.87 -10.60
CA LEU A 3 -27.61 -1.27 -11.03
C LEU A 3 -27.54 -2.80 -10.93
N SER A 4 -27.82 -3.46 -12.08
CA SER A 4 -27.63 -4.89 -12.26
C SER A 4 -26.22 -5.24 -11.78
N SER A 5 -26.16 -6.29 -10.95
CA SER A 5 -24.97 -7.01 -10.54
C SER A 5 -23.81 -6.80 -11.52
N PHE A 6 -22.78 -6.05 -11.08
CA PHE A 6 -21.47 -6.06 -11.75
C PHE A 6 -20.98 -7.52 -11.64
N SER A 7 -21.25 -8.29 -12.67
CA SER A 7 -20.60 -9.59 -12.86
C SER A 7 -19.12 -9.28 -12.96
N LEU A 8 -18.36 -9.70 -11.96
CA LEU A 8 -16.92 -9.86 -12.09
C LEU A 8 -16.75 -10.90 -13.19
N ALA A 9 -16.57 -10.44 -14.43
CA ALA A 9 -16.36 -11.35 -15.56
C ALA A 9 -15.23 -12.28 -15.15
N GLU A 10 -15.50 -13.59 -15.16
CA GLU A 10 -14.54 -14.63 -14.86
C GLU A 10 -13.30 -14.38 -15.73
N GLN A 11 -12.23 -13.93 -15.09
CA GLN A 11 -10.96 -13.83 -15.78
C GLN A 11 -10.38 -15.24 -15.87
N PRO A 12 -9.81 -15.65 -17.00
CA PRO A 12 -9.29 -16.98 -17.15
C PRO A 12 -8.19 -17.23 -16.13
N GLN A 13 -8.23 -18.38 -15.50
CA GLN A 13 -7.14 -18.90 -14.68
C GLN A 13 -5.88 -18.96 -15.55
N ILE A 14 -4.77 -18.43 -15.05
CA ILE A 14 -3.48 -18.51 -15.71
C ILE A 14 -2.61 -19.53 -14.99
N SER A 15 -1.94 -20.37 -15.75
CA SER A 15 -0.91 -21.23 -15.16
C SER A 15 0.19 -20.36 -14.59
N GLY A 16 0.56 -20.55 -13.32
CA GLY A 16 1.63 -19.81 -12.67
C GLY A 16 1.65 -19.95 -11.16
N ARG A 17 2.86 -20.02 -10.63
CA ARG A 17 3.12 -20.13 -9.19
C ARG A 17 3.91 -18.90 -8.74
N VAL A 18 3.26 -17.99 -8.05
CA VAL A 18 3.81 -16.69 -7.66
C VAL A 18 4.34 -16.77 -6.23
N LEU A 19 5.62 -16.46 -6.04
CA LEU A 19 6.22 -16.37 -4.71
C LEU A 19 6.62 -14.94 -4.39
N ILE A 20 5.98 -14.36 -3.40
CA ILE A 20 6.30 -13.02 -2.89
C ILE A 20 7.28 -13.16 -1.74
N ILE A 21 8.43 -12.47 -1.80
CA ILE A 21 9.43 -12.51 -0.73
C ILE A 21 9.73 -11.09 -0.28
N SER A 22 9.30 -10.74 0.94
CA SER A 22 9.24 -9.38 1.45
C SER A 22 9.91 -9.23 2.82
N ASP A 23 10.58 -8.10 3.05
CA ASP A 23 11.00 -7.69 4.40
C ASP A 23 9.82 -7.18 5.25
N ALA A 24 8.73 -6.77 4.59
CA ALA A 24 7.52 -6.28 5.24
C ALA A 24 6.57 -7.44 5.55
N ALA A 25 6.25 -7.63 6.81
CA ALA A 25 5.26 -8.62 7.23
C ALA A 25 3.84 -8.21 6.83
N PRO A 26 2.95 -9.16 6.45
CA PRO A 26 1.54 -8.91 6.22
C PRO A 26 0.92 -8.11 7.37
N HIS A 27 0.02 -7.19 7.05
CA HIS A 27 -0.77 -6.42 8.03
C HIS A 27 -0.01 -5.48 8.98
N ARG A 28 1.32 -5.34 8.85
CA ARG A 28 2.11 -4.43 9.72
C ARG A 28 2.39 -3.06 9.12
N ASN A 29 2.46 -2.96 7.81
CA ASN A 29 2.67 -1.69 7.10
C ASN A 29 1.96 -1.71 5.74
N GLY A 30 1.93 -0.57 5.05
CA GLY A 30 1.24 -0.43 3.77
C GLY A 30 1.71 -1.40 2.68
N VAL A 31 3.02 -1.72 2.64
CA VAL A 31 3.56 -2.66 1.64
C VAL A 31 3.15 -4.10 1.96
N GLY A 32 3.25 -4.52 3.22
CA GLY A 32 2.79 -5.85 3.65
C GLY A 32 1.30 -6.05 3.41
N ALA A 33 0.48 -5.03 3.71
CA ALA A 33 -0.95 -5.03 3.44
C ALA A 33 -1.25 -5.13 1.94
N TYR A 34 -0.56 -4.35 1.09
CA TYR A 34 -0.68 -4.40 -0.36
C TYR A 34 -0.51 -5.82 -0.91
N TYR A 35 0.54 -6.53 -0.48
CA TYR A 35 0.81 -7.87 -1.01
C TYR A 35 -0.09 -8.95 -0.39
N ALA A 36 -0.59 -8.76 0.81
CA ALA A 36 -1.63 -9.62 1.37
C ALA A 36 -2.93 -9.50 0.54
N ASP A 37 -3.37 -8.26 0.24
CA ASP A 37 -4.54 -8.02 -0.60
C ASP A 37 -4.35 -8.51 -2.03
N LEU A 38 -3.14 -8.36 -2.58
CA LEU A 38 -2.81 -8.89 -3.90
C LEU A 38 -2.90 -10.41 -3.94
N MET A 39 -2.42 -11.10 -2.89
CA MET A 39 -2.55 -12.55 -2.79
C MET A 39 -4.00 -12.99 -2.78
N ASP A 40 -4.84 -12.34 -1.97
CA ASP A 40 -6.27 -12.64 -1.90
C ASP A 40 -6.95 -12.37 -3.24
N ASP A 41 -6.59 -11.27 -3.92
CA ASP A 41 -7.17 -10.87 -5.21
C ASP A 41 -6.77 -11.82 -6.37
N LEU A 42 -5.58 -12.42 -6.31
CA LEU A 42 -5.06 -13.31 -7.36
C LEU A 42 -5.23 -14.80 -7.08
N SER A 43 -5.57 -15.21 -5.86
CA SER A 43 -5.61 -16.63 -5.43
C SER A 43 -6.45 -17.54 -6.32
N ASP A 44 -7.59 -17.05 -6.81
CA ASP A 44 -8.50 -17.80 -7.69
C ASP A 44 -8.09 -17.77 -9.17
N HIS A 45 -7.04 -17.00 -9.51
CA HIS A 45 -6.63 -16.73 -10.88
C HIS A 45 -5.27 -17.34 -11.26
N VAL A 46 -4.51 -17.86 -10.31
CA VAL A 46 -3.19 -18.49 -10.49
C VAL A 46 -3.17 -19.88 -9.85
N ASP A 47 -2.23 -20.75 -10.26
CA ASP A 47 -2.12 -22.10 -9.70
C ASP A 47 -1.76 -22.10 -8.21
N ALA A 48 -0.91 -21.17 -7.79
CA ALA A 48 -0.56 -20.95 -6.39
C ALA A 48 0.06 -19.56 -6.19
N ILE A 49 -0.21 -18.95 -5.07
CA ILE A 49 0.45 -17.73 -4.63
C ILE A 49 0.76 -17.83 -3.15
N GLN A 50 1.98 -17.44 -2.75
CA GLN A 50 2.42 -17.48 -1.37
C GLN A 50 3.32 -16.30 -1.06
N MET A 51 3.30 -15.82 0.18
CA MET A 51 4.23 -14.81 0.69
C MET A 51 5.15 -15.40 1.76
N ILE A 52 6.43 -15.08 1.67
CA ILE A 52 7.44 -15.36 2.69
C ILE A 52 7.93 -14.01 3.22
N SER A 53 7.81 -13.82 4.52
CA SER A 53 8.28 -12.63 5.23
C SER A 53 8.77 -13.00 6.62
N PRO A 54 9.53 -12.14 7.31
CA PRO A 54 9.81 -12.32 8.72
C PRO A 54 8.50 -12.33 9.52
N GLU A 55 8.31 -13.35 10.35
CA GLU A 55 7.10 -13.51 11.16
C GLU A 55 7.37 -13.07 12.60
N LEU A 56 6.38 -12.48 13.22
CA LEU A 56 6.37 -12.16 14.64
C LEU A 56 5.48 -13.19 15.36
N ILE A 57 6.10 -14.07 16.12
CA ILE A 57 5.41 -15.07 16.93
C ILE A 57 5.75 -14.80 18.41
N ASP A 58 4.73 -14.65 19.26
CA ASP A 58 4.88 -14.34 20.69
C ASP A 58 5.86 -13.19 20.97
N GLU A 59 5.68 -12.07 20.27
CA GLU A 59 6.51 -10.87 20.34
C GLU A 59 7.98 -11.10 19.92
N LYS A 60 8.33 -12.27 19.42
CA LYS A 60 9.64 -12.59 18.88
C LYS A 60 9.62 -12.75 17.37
N TRP A 61 10.56 -12.11 16.72
CA TRP A 61 10.74 -12.26 15.29
C TRP A 61 11.37 -13.62 14.96
N GLN A 62 10.78 -14.31 13.98
CA GLN A 62 11.28 -15.56 13.44
C GLN A 62 11.81 -15.34 12.01
N GLY A 63 12.73 -16.20 11.58
CA GLY A 63 13.20 -16.22 10.18
C GLY A 63 14.56 -15.57 9.91
N GLY A 64 15.28 -15.10 10.94
CA GLY A 64 16.64 -14.59 10.76
C GLY A 64 17.13 -13.63 11.85
N TRP A 65 18.30 -13.05 11.60
CA TRP A 65 18.87 -12.03 12.49
C TRP A 65 18.22 -10.68 12.24
N MET A 66 17.83 -10.00 13.32
CA MET A 66 17.13 -8.73 13.25
C MET A 66 18.05 -7.58 13.66
N LEU A 67 18.11 -6.56 12.81
CA LEU A 67 18.78 -5.30 13.08
C LEU A 67 17.75 -4.18 13.12
N PRO A 68 17.81 -3.25 14.09
CA PRO A 68 16.93 -2.09 14.09
C PRO A 68 17.23 -1.22 12.86
N LEU A 69 16.18 -0.71 12.22
CA LEU A 69 16.37 0.30 11.18
C LEU A 69 16.82 1.62 11.85
N PRO A 70 17.94 2.20 11.46
CA PRO A 70 18.37 3.46 12.02
C PRO A 70 17.29 4.55 11.85
N GLY A 71 16.85 5.16 12.96
CA GLY A 71 15.86 6.25 12.93
C GLY A 71 14.39 5.82 12.95
N ASP A 72 14.08 4.52 12.82
CA ASP A 72 12.71 4.00 12.98
C ASP A 72 12.73 2.70 13.79
N ASN A 73 12.49 2.82 15.09
CA ASN A 73 12.47 1.66 16.01
C ASN A 73 11.29 0.71 15.76
N THR A 74 10.30 1.13 14.97
CA THR A 74 9.13 0.32 14.64
C THR A 74 9.40 -0.66 13.49
N GLN A 75 10.46 -0.41 12.71
CA GLN A 75 10.86 -1.27 11.59
C GLN A 75 12.20 -1.95 11.88
N LYS A 76 12.33 -3.18 11.41
CA LYS A 76 13.56 -3.97 11.58
C LYS A 76 13.98 -4.53 10.24
N LEU A 77 15.30 -4.52 9.99
CA LEU A 77 15.92 -5.23 8.87
C LEU A 77 16.15 -6.68 9.29
N CYS A 78 15.64 -7.62 8.53
CA CYS A 78 15.85 -9.05 8.77
C CYS A 78 16.87 -9.62 7.78
N LEU A 79 17.92 -10.24 8.28
CA LEU A 79 18.81 -11.07 7.46
C LEU A 79 18.29 -12.51 7.52
N PRO A 80 17.74 -13.08 6.42
CA PRO A 80 17.16 -14.40 6.43
C PRO A 80 18.23 -15.49 6.54
N ASN A 81 17.82 -16.67 7.03
CA ASN A 81 18.60 -17.89 6.83
C ASN A 81 18.52 -18.26 5.33
N ALA A 82 19.61 -18.06 4.61
CA ALA A 82 19.66 -18.29 3.16
C ALA A 82 19.39 -19.75 2.76
N PHE A 83 19.78 -20.71 3.59
CA PHE A 83 19.53 -22.13 3.32
C PHE A 83 18.04 -22.46 3.46
N GLU A 84 17.41 -22.02 4.52
CA GLU A 84 15.97 -22.20 4.73
C GLU A 84 15.14 -21.50 3.63
N LEU A 85 15.51 -20.27 3.29
CA LEU A 85 14.83 -19.53 2.21
C LEU A 85 14.99 -20.25 0.86
N GLN A 86 16.18 -20.78 0.57
CA GLN A 86 16.41 -21.57 -0.63
C GLN A 86 15.57 -22.85 -0.65
N GLN A 87 15.41 -23.52 0.48
CA GLN A 87 14.56 -24.71 0.59
C GLN A 87 13.10 -24.36 0.34
N LYS A 88 12.57 -23.30 0.95
CA LYS A 88 11.19 -22.81 0.72
C LYS A 88 10.94 -22.47 -0.75
N ILE A 89 11.90 -21.82 -1.43
CA ILE A 89 11.82 -21.54 -2.87
C ILE A 89 11.75 -22.84 -3.69
N ARG A 90 12.59 -23.83 -3.38
CA ARG A 90 12.58 -25.12 -4.09
C ARG A 90 11.28 -25.90 -3.88
N ASP A 91 10.78 -25.93 -2.64
CA ASP A 91 9.56 -26.68 -2.28
C ASP A 91 8.32 -26.07 -2.94
N PHE A 92 8.27 -24.74 -2.99
CA PHE A 92 7.16 -24.03 -3.64
C PHE A 92 7.21 -24.09 -5.18
N ARG A 93 8.40 -24.22 -5.81
CA ARG A 93 8.60 -24.24 -7.26
C ARG A 93 7.93 -23.05 -7.98
N PRO A 94 8.32 -21.81 -7.67
CA PRO A 94 7.70 -20.63 -8.29
C PRO A 94 8.05 -20.53 -9.77
N THR A 95 7.13 -20.01 -10.57
CA THR A 95 7.41 -19.57 -11.96
C THR A 95 7.90 -18.14 -12.00
N VAL A 96 7.55 -17.33 -11.00
CA VAL A 96 8.00 -15.94 -10.84
C VAL A 96 8.15 -15.59 -9.35
N ILE A 97 9.17 -14.79 -9.05
CA ILE A 97 9.37 -14.24 -7.70
C ILE A 97 9.11 -12.73 -7.72
N VAL A 98 8.32 -12.26 -6.76
CA VAL A 98 8.04 -10.83 -6.55
C VAL A 98 8.76 -10.37 -5.29
N ILE A 99 9.56 -9.30 -5.40
CA ILE A 99 10.31 -8.72 -4.29
C ILE A 99 9.88 -7.27 -4.10
N PRO A 100 9.06 -6.99 -3.05
CA PRO A 100 8.46 -5.67 -2.84
C PRO A 100 9.33 -4.68 -2.07
N THR A 101 10.43 -5.11 -1.49
CA THR A 101 11.19 -4.29 -0.54
C THR A 101 12.69 -4.41 -0.77
N PRO A 102 13.46 -3.30 -0.67
CA PRO A 102 14.90 -3.29 -0.88
C PRO A 102 15.70 -3.62 0.40
N GLY A 103 15.13 -4.42 1.31
CA GLY A 103 15.82 -4.85 2.51
C GLY A 103 16.75 -6.05 2.27
N LEU A 104 17.38 -6.52 3.35
CA LEU A 104 18.33 -7.64 3.27
C LEU A 104 17.64 -8.95 2.90
N PHE A 105 16.38 -9.13 3.32
CA PHE A 105 15.57 -10.30 2.99
C PHE A 105 15.32 -10.37 1.48
N GLY A 106 14.90 -9.25 0.88
CA GLY A 106 14.70 -9.11 -0.55
C GLY A 106 15.98 -9.31 -1.36
N LEU A 107 17.11 -8.76 -0.92
CA LEU A 107 18.41 -8.94 -1.59
C LEU A 107 18.87 -10.40 -1.62
N VAL A 108 18.76 -11.11 -0.50
CA VAL A 108 19.12 -12.54 -0.45
C VAL A 108 18.17 -13.35 -1.35
N ALA A 109 16.88 -13.05 -1.31
CA ALA A 109 15.91 -13.69 -2.19
C ALA A 109 16.23 -13.48 -3.69
N ALA A 110 16.57 -12.25 -4.09
CA ALA A 110 16.95 -11.94 -5.47
C ALA A 110 18.18 -12.72 -5.93
N LEU A 111 19.20 -12.84 -5.08
CA LEU A 111 20.40 -13.62 -5.40
C LEU A 111 20.10 -15.12 -5.55
N LEU A 112 19.26 -15.67 -4.69
CA LEU A 112 18.83 -17.07 -4.78
C LEU A 112 17.98 -17.32 -6.03
N ALA A 113 17.04 -16.43 -6.33
CA ALA A 113 16.21 -16.48 -7.53
C ALA A 113 17.06 -16.42 -8.81
N LYS A 114 18.03 -15.49 -8.87
CA LYS A 114 18.94 -15.36 -10.01
C LYS A 114 19.79 -16.62 -10.23
N ARG A 115 20.28 -17.23 -9.14
CA ARG A 115 21.04 -18.50 -9.23
C ARG A 115 20.17 -19.66 -9.71
N ALA A 116 18.88 -19.63 -9.39
CA ALA A 116 17.90 -20.63 -9.82
C ALA A 116 17.33 -20.35 -11.23
N GLY A 117 17.75 -19.26 -11.91
CA GLY A 117 17.21 -18.89 -13.21
C GLY A 117 15.76 -18.41 -13.20
N LEU A 118 15.22 -18.07 -12.01
CA LEU A 118 13.85 -17.62 -11.85
C LEU A 118 13.69 -16.14 -12.20
N PRO A 119 12.63 -15.75 -12.91
CA PRO A 119 12.32 -14.36 -13.19
C PRO A 119 11.93 -13.62 -11.92
N ILE A 120 12.36 -12.34 -11.84
CA ILE A 120 12.17 -11.47 -10.68
C ILE A 120 11.42 -10.21 -11.11
N ILE A 121 10.30 -9.93 -10.43
CA ILE A 121 9.58 -8.66 -10.49
C ILE A 121 9.86 -7.89 -9.21
N ILE A 122 10.27 -6.63 -9.32
CA ILE A 122 10.44 -5.74 -8.17
C ILE A 122 9.19 -4.88 -8.01
N GLY A 123 8.66 -4.81 -6.79
CA GLY A 123 7.65 -3.82 -6.41
C GLY A 123 8.32 -2.58 -5.80
N PHE A 124 8.21 -1.44 -6.45
CA PHE A 124 8.81 -0.19 -5.99
C PHE A 124 7.76 0.73 -5.41
N HIS A 125 7.57 0.66 -4.08
CA HIS A 125 6.47 1.32 -3.35
C HIS A 125 6.87 2.61 -2.65
N THR A 126 8.15 2.77 -2.30
CA THR A 126 8.59 3.83 -1.41
C THR A 126 9.92 4.41 -1.86
N TRP A 127 9.95 5.70 -2.03
CA TRP A 127 11.18 6.44 -2.28
C TRP A 127 11.79 6.84 -0.94
N PHE A 128 12.64 5.97 -0.42
CA PHE A 128 13.26 6.16 0.90
C PHE A 128 14.14 7.41 0.99
N GLU A 129 14.73 7.88 -0.12
CA GLU A 129 15.54 9.09 -0.13
C GLU A 129 14.70 10.35 0.14
N LYS A 130 13.45 10.41 -0.32
CA LYS A 130 12.52 11.52 -0.05
C LYS A 130 12.07 11.50 1.41
N LEU A 131 11.85 10.31 1.96
CA LEU A 131 11.50 10.13 3.37
C LEU A 131 12.69 10.37 4.30
N ALA A 132 13.89 10.03 3.89
CA ALA A 132 15.09 10.20 4.70
C ALA A 132 15.28 11.66 5.17
N GLY A 133 14.95 12.63 4.33
CA GLY A 133 15.01 14.06 4.68
C GLY A 133 14.01 14.50 5.77
N LEU A 134 12.93 13.73 5.96
CA LEU A 134 11.90 14.01 6.98
C LEU A 134 12.19 13.33 8.33
N TYR A 135 12.84 12.16 8.29
CA TYR A 135 13.02 11.34 9.49
C TYR A 135 14.42 11.36 10.09
N TRP A 136 15.45 11.63 9.28
CA TRP A 136 16.84 11.47 9.72
C TRP A 136 17.63 12.74 9.54
N ASN A 137 18.28 13.18 10.62
CA ASN A 137 19.21 14.30 10.62
C ASN A 137 20.67 13.78 10.75
N GLY A 138 21.61 14.38 9.99
CA GLY A 138 23.05 14.12 10.13
C GLY A 138 23.57 12.85 9.48
N VAL A 139 24.61 12.25 10.06
CA VAL A 139 25.39 11.14 9.47
C VAL A 139 24.56 9.86 9.28
N GLN A 140 23.59 9.57 10.16
CA GLN A 140 22.74 8.39 10.07
C GLN A 140 21.82 8.43 8.84
N SER A 141 21.35 9.61 8.47
CA SER A 141 20.58 9.83 7.23
C SER A 141 21.39 9.44 6.00
N GLY A 142 22.66 9.82 5.94
CA GLY A 142 23.55 9.49 4.82
C GLY A 142 23.78 7.99 4.65
N LEU A 143 24.03 7.27 5.74
CA LEU A 143 24.26 5.82 5.71
C LEU A 143 23.02 5.04 5.27
N THR A 144 21.86 5.38 5.82
CA THR A 144 20.59 4.73 5.49
C THR A 144 20.19 4.98 4.03
N ARG A 145 20.34 6.24 3.57
CA ARG A 145 20.12 6.61 2.18
C ARG A 145 21.02 5.80 1.23
N THR A 146 22.33 5.75 1.52
CA THR A 146 23.31 5.02 0.70
C THR A 146 23.00 3.52 0.67
N PHE A 147 22.56 2.93 1.79
CA PHE A 147 22.16 1.54 1.85
C PHE A 147 20.96 1.26 0.93
N PHE A 148 19.87 2.03 1.03
CA PHE A 148 18.70 1.81 0.20
C PHE A 148 18.95 2.10 -1.28
N GLU A 149 19.73 3.11 -1.61
CA GLU A 149 20.14 3.40 -2.98
C GLU A 149 20.95 2.24 -3.58
N PHE A 150 21.91 1.71 -2.82
CA PHE A 150 22.68 0.54 -3.25
C PHE A 150 21.80 -0.71 -3.39
N SER A 151 20.90 -0.95 -2.42
CA SER A 151 19.99 -2.09 -2.43
C SER A 151 19.03 -2.04 -3.63
N ASN A 152 18.42 -0.89 -3.91
CA ASN A 152 17.57 -0.70 -5.08
C ASN A 152 18.34 -0.96 -6.37
N LYS A 153 19.53 -0.36 -6.56
CA LYS A 153 20.37 -0.59 -7.73
C LYS A 153 20.78 -2.06 -7.90
N ALA A 154 21.05 -2.76 -6.78
CA ALA A 154 21.39 -4.17 -6.81
C ALA A 154 20.17 -5.03 -7.23
N LEU A 155 18.98 -4.76 -6.69
CA LEU A 155 17.76 -5.45 -7.05
C LEU A 155 17.39 -5.20 -8.52
N PHE A 156 17.46 -3.96 -9.01
CA PHE A 156 17.17 -3.63 -10.41
C PHE A 156 18.07 -4.35 -11.39
N ARG A 157 19.36 -4.56 -11.06
CA ARG A 157 20.28 -5.34 -11.90
C ARG A 157 19.96 -6.83 -11.98
N LEU A 158 19.25 -7.36 -10.98
CA LEU A 158 18.88 -8.77 -10.91
C LEU A 158 17.50 -9.04 -11.50
N ALA A 159 16.63 -8.03 -11.53
CA ALA A 159 15.24 -8.14 -11.95
C ALA A 159 15.08 -8.08 -13.49
N GLN A 160 13.94 -8.57 -13.95
CA GLN A 160 13.48 -8.45 -15.33
C GLN A 160 12.46 -7.32 -15.49
N LYS A 161 11.73 -6.96 -14.43
CA LYS A 161 10.69 -5.95 -14.44
C LYS A 161 10.62 -5.23 -13.10
N THR A 162 10.26 -3.95 -13.15
CA THR A 162 9.97 -3.15 -11.96
C THR A 162 8.56 -2.58 -12.07
N LEU A 163 7.76 -2.70 -11.03
CA LEU A 163 6.40 -2.18 -10.96
C LEU A 163 6.32 -1.11 -9.88
N ALA A 164 5.72 0.03 -10.20
CA ALA A 164 5.56 1.15 -9.29
C ALA A 164 4.11 1.67 -9.30
N ASN A 165 3.66 2.25 -8.19
CA ASN A 165 2.26 2.59 -7.95
C ASN A 165 1.86 4.02 -8.36
N SER A 166 2.80 4.80 -8.90
CA SER A 166 2.53 6.14 -9.46
C SER A 166 3.48 6.44 -10.63
N HIS A 167 3.13 7.42 -11.46
CA HIS A 167 3.98 7.87 -12.57
C HIS A 167 5.28 8.50 -12.06
N GLU A 168 5.22 9.26 -10.94
CA GLU A 168 6.42 9.79 -10.29
C GLU A 168 7.37 8.63 -9.91
N MET A 169 6.84 7.58 -9.30
CA MET A 169 7.64 6.43 -8.87
C MET A 169 8.22 5.63 -10.04
N VAL A 170 7.50 5.51 -11.16
CA VAL A 170 8.03 4.92 -12.40
C VAL A 170 9.20 5.73 -12.92
N ALA A 171 9.05 7.06 -13.01
CA ALA A 171 10.13 7.95 -13.49
C ALA A 171 11.37 7.87 -12.58
N ILE A 172 11.19 7.78 -11.28
CA ILE A 172 12.29 7.60 -10.31
C ILE A 172 12.97 6.24 -10.51
N ALA A 173 12.19 5.17 -10.67
CA ALA A 173 12.72 3.83 -10.93
C ALA A 173 13.59 3.83 -12.22
N ASP A 174 13.10 4.44 -13.30
CA ASP A 174 13.84 4.59 -14.56
C ASP A 174 15.16 5.35 -14.37
N GLN A 175 15.14 6.47 -13.62
CA GLN A 175 16.35 7.25 -13.30
C GLN A 175 17.36 6.44 -12.47
N LEU A 176 16.90 5.54 -11.63
CA LEU A 176 17.75 4.63 -10.85
C LEU A 176 18.24 3.41 -11.65
N GLY A 177 17.83 3.28 -12.93
CA GLY A 177 18.22 2.20 -13.82
C GLY A 177 17.39 0.92 -13.65
N ALA A 178 16.13 1.04 -13.24
CA ALA A 178 15.23 -0.09 -13.14
C ALA A 178 14.90 -0.70 -14.51
N PRO A 179 14.86 -2.03 -14.66
CA PRO A 179 14.49 -2.65 -15.92
C PRO A 179 12.97 -2.58 -16.12
N ASN A 180 12.54 -2.25 -17.35
CA ASN A 180 11.14 -2.32 -17.77
C ASN A 180 10.16 -1.77 -16.72
N ALA A 181 10.43 -0.55 -16.23
CA ALA A 181 9.58 0.08 -15.23
C ALA A 181 8.17 0.32 -15.79
N ALA A 182 7.15 -0.09 -15.04
CA ALA A 182 5.76 0.02 -15.42
C ALA A 182 4.87 0.34 -14.22
N LEU A 183 3.66 0.84 -14.50
CA LEU A 183 2.68 1.09 -13.47
C LEU A 183 2.06 -0.21 -12.96
N MET A 184 1.85 -0.27 -11.67
CA MET A 184 0.93 -1.21 -11.02
C MET A 184 -0.16 -0.41 -10.29
N GLY A 185 -1.37 -0.94 -10.25
CA GLY A 185 -2.44 -0.37 -9.45
C GLY A 185 -2.34 -0.81 -8.00
N THR A 186 -3.42 -0.60 -7.26
CA THR A 186 -3.51 -0.97 -5.85
C THR A 186 -4.65 -1.99 -5.67
N PRO A 187 -4.36 -3.19 -5.16
CA PRO A 187 -5.38 -4.14 -4.74
C PRO A 187 -6.09 -3.62 -3.49
N LEU A 188 -7.24 -4.18 -3.20
CA LEU A 188 -7.99 -3.89 -1.98
C LEU A 188 -8.35 -5.17 -1.24
N ASP A 189 -8.48 -5.05 0.05
CA ASP A 189 -9.05 -6.08 0.89
C ASP A 189 -10.42 -6.53 0.34
N GLN A 190 -10.58 -7.82 0.11
CA GLN A 190 -11.81 -8.40 -0.44
C GLN A 190 -13.04 -8.05 0.40
N ARG A 191 -12.91 -7.87 1.71
CA ARG A 191 -14.00 -7.46 2.59
C ARG A 191 -14.61 -6.11 2.20
N LEU A 192 -13.80 -5.16 1.69
CA LEU A 192 -14.30 -3.87 1.20
C LEU A 192 -15.18 -4.02 -0.04
N LEU A 193 -14.94 -5.06 -0.84
CA LEU A 193 -15.65 -5.32 -2.09
C LEU A 193 -16.92 -6.15 -1.89
N ILE A 194 -16.86 -7.18 -1.02
CA ILE A 194 -17.95 -8.14 -0.82
C ILE A 194 -18.95 -7.74 0.27
N SER A 195 -18.50 -6.94 1.28
CA SER A 195 -19.42 -6.48 2.33
C SER A 195 -20.52 -5.59 1.76
N PRO A 196 -21.76 -5.74 2.23
CA PRO A 196 -22.87 -4.86 1.82
C PRO A 196 -22.47 -3.39 1.94
N VAL A 197 -22.74 -2.61 0.90
CA VAL A 197 -22.39 -1.19 0.89
C VAL A 197 -23.47 -0.41 1.60
N VAL A 198 -23.08 0.35 2.61
CA VAL A 198 -24.00 1.28 3.31
C VAL A 198 -24.36 2.45 2.38
N PRO A 199 -25.57 3.01 2.50
CA PRO A 199 -25.99 4.14 1.70
C PRO A 199 -25.00 5.31 1.76
N VAL A 200 -24.95 6.07 0.69
CA VAL A 200 -24.21 7.35 0.65
C VAL A 200 -24.74 8.26 1.77
N PRO A 201 -23.86 8.95 2.51
CA PRO A 201 -24.28 9.91 3.52
C PRO A 201 -25.17 10.99 2.94
N LYS A 202 -26.17 11.44 3.73
CA LYS A 202 -27.06 12.56 3.33
C LYS A 202 -26.43 13.93 3.52
N SER A 203 -25.42 14.01 4.39
CA SER A 203 -24.65 15.20 4.71
C SER A 203 -23.26 14.81 5.21
N VAL A 204 -22.31 15.72 5.17
CA VAL A 204 -20.97 15.53 5.74
C VAL A 204 -20.98 16.02 7.18
N ARG A 205 -20.84 15.12 8.15
CA ARG A 205 -20.78 15.41 9.58
C ARG A 205 -19.63 14.72 10.28
N ARG A 206 -19.25 13.52 9.83
CA ARG A 206 -18.25 12.66 10.48
C ARG A 206 -17.04 12.52 9.57
N VAL A 207 -15.92 13.04 10.03
CA VAL A 207 -14.64 13.09 9.32
C VAL A 207 -13.72 12.01 9.86
N LEU A 208 -13.14 11.22 8.97
CA LEU A 208 -12.17 10.16 9.29
C LEU A 208 -10.81 10.52 8.72
N PHE A 209 -9.77 10.45 9.55
CA PHE A 209 -8.41 10.25 9.12
C PHE A 209 -7.98 8.83 9.50
N MET A 210 -7.36 8.12 8.57
CA MET A 210 -6.84 6.77 8.82
C MET A 210 -5.45 6.62 8.21
N GLY A 211 -4.46 6.29 9.05
CA GLY A 211 -3.09 6.11 8.59
C GLY A 211 -2.04 6.25 9.70
N ARG A 212 -0.77 6.16 9.32
CA ARG A 212 0.34 6.35 10.25
C ARG A 212 0.35 7.78 10.80
N LEU A 213 0.51 7.93 12.12
CA LEU A 213 0.60 9.22 12.79
C LEU A 213 2.04 9.76 12.72
N ALA A 214 2.38 10.33 11.56
CA ALA A 214 3.74 10.77 11.24
C ALA A 214 3.73 12.07 10.43
N ALA A 215 4.87 12.75 10.40
CA ALA A 215 4.98 14.11 9.83
C ALA A 215 4.54 14.18 8.35
N GLU A 216 4.89 13.17 7.53
CA GLU A 216 4.53 13.11 6.12
C GLU A 216 3.03 13.00 5.89
N LYS A 217 2.26 12.51 6.87
CA LYS A 217 0.80 12.39 6.80
C LYS A 217 0.07 13.64 7.21
N ASN A 218 0.79 14.60 7.80
CA ASN A 218 0.28 15.90 8.20
C ASN A 218 -1.00 15.84 9.04
N VAL A 219 -1.01 14.93 10.02
CA VAL A 219 -2.18 14.67 10.88
C VAL A 219 -2.57 15.91 11.68
N MET A 220 -1.60 16.79 11.96
CA MET A 220 -1.86 18.05 12.65
C MET A 220 -2.87 18.94 11.92
N ALA A 221 -2.90 18.93 10.58
CA ALA A 221 -3.92 19.65 9.82
C ALA A 221 -5.35 19.14 10.11
N VAL A 222 -5.49 17.86 10.48
CA VAL A 222 -6.80 17.29 10.89
C VAL A 222 -7.20 17.80 12.27
N VAL A 223 -6.25 17.92 13.22
CA VAL A 223 -6.50 18.49 14.54
C VAL A 223 -6.89 19.98 14.42
N GLU A 224 -6.16 20.73 13.59
CA GLU A 224 -6.48 22.14 13.31
C GLU A 224 -7.86 22.30 12.68
N ALA A 225 -8.22 21.41 11.73
CA ALA A 225 -9.54 21.41 11.09
C ALA A 225 -10.65 21.08 12.09
N ALA A 226 -10.42 20.14 13.03
CA ALA A 226 -11.37 19.82 14.07
C ALA A 226 -11.68 21.02 14.97
N ASN A 227 -10.63 21.75 15.37
CA ASN A 227 -10.79 22.97 16.16
C ASN A 227 -11.53 24.09 15.38
N ALA A 228 -11.34 24.18 14.07
CA ALA A 228 -11.96 25.18 13.21
C ALA A 228 -13.42 24.85 12.78
N CYS A 229 -13.83 23.58 12.89
CA CYS A 229 -15.14 23.10 12.45
C CYS A 229 -15.90 22.41 13.60
N PRO A 230 -16.42 23.14 14.60
CA PRO A 230 -17.03 22.55 15.79
C PRO A 230 -18.34 21.76 15.48
N ASP A 231 -18.99 22.03 14.35
CA ASP A 231 -20.21 21.32 13.90
C ASP A 231 -19.92 19.94 13.26
N LEU A 232 -18.65 19.61 13.01
CA LEU A 232 -18.21 18.34 12.48
C LEU A 232 -17.56 17.50 13.61
N THR A 233 -17.67 16.18 13.53
CA THR A 233 -16.96 15.28 14.44
C THR A 233 -15.80 14.61 13.71
N PHE A 234 -14.66 14.49 14.38
CA PHE A 234 -13.44 13.98 13.79
C PHE A 234 -12.97 12.71 14.50
N THR A 235 -12.54 11.73 13.73
CA THR A 235 -11.91 10.51 14.20
C THR A 235 -10.55 10.36 13.55
N ILE A 236 -9.52 10.17 14.36
CA ILE A 236 -8.16 9.82 13.91
C ILE A 236 -7.90 8.37 14.30
N ALA A 237 -7.65 7.51 13.30
CA ALA A 237 -7.32 6.11 13.48
C ALA A 237 -5.90 5.84 12.96
N GLY A 238 -5.06 5.27 13.80
CA GLY A 238 -3.68 4.93 13.46
C GLY A 238 -2.74 5.05 14.63
N ASP A 239 -1.48 4.72 14.37
CA ASP A 239 -0.39 4.80 15.34
C ASP A 239 0.87 5.35 14.67
N GLY A 240 1.79 5.89 15.43
CA GLY A 240 3.03 6.44 14.91
C GLY A 240 3.75 7.38 15.86
N PRO A 241 4.90 7.95 15.41
CA PRO A 241 5.75 8.77 16.26
C PRO A 241 5.06 10.04 16.82
N LEU A 242 4.01 10.55 16.18
CA LEU A 242 3.29 11.74 16.63
C LEU A 242 2.08 11.44 17.53
N ARG A 243 1.89 10.19 17.97
CA ARG A 243 0.71 9.77 18.73
C ARG A 243 0.52 10.60 20.00
N GLU A 244 1.55 10.73 20.83
CA GLU A 244 1.47 11.46 22.10
C GLU A 244 1.15 12.94 21.89
N ASP A 245 1.75 13.57 20.88
CA ASP A 245 1.48 14.96 20.53
C ASP A 245 0.03 15.17 20.09
N ILE A 246 -0.48 14.23 19.24
CA ILE A 246 -1.85 14.28 18.74
C ILE A 246 -2.85 14.03 19.87
N GLU A 247 -2.64 13.04 20.73
CA GLU A 247 -3.51 12.76 21.88
C GLU A 247 -3.54 13.96 22.84
N THR A 248 -2.40 14.60 23.08
CA THR A 248 -2.32 15.80 23.90
C THR A 248 -3.15 16.95 23.32
N GLN A 249 -3.03 17.23 22.03
CA GLN A 249 -3.79 18.29 21.40
C GLN A 249 -5.29 17.93 21.24
N ALA A 250 -5.60 16.66 20.97
CA ALA A 250 -6.97 16.18 20.91
C ALA A 250 -7.70 16.30 22.26
N SER A 251 -6.99 16.24 23.37
CA SER A 251 -7.58 16.32 24.72
C SER A 251 -8.29 17.65 25.02
N VAL A 252 -8.01 18.70 24.25
CA VAL A 252 -8.62 20.05 24.40
C VAL A 252 -9.57 20.39 23.24
N VAL A 253 -9.87 19.43 22.36
CA VAL A 253 -10.74 19.61 21.20
C VAL A 253 -11.94 18.66 21.34
N ASP A 254 -13.10 19.18 21.72
CA ASP A 254 -14.28 18.41 22.15
C ASP A 254 -14.85 17.49 21.05
N ASN A 255 -14.68 17.84 19.77
CA ASN A 255 -15.21 17.13 18.61
C ASN A 255 -14.19 16.20 17.94
N LEU A 256 -13.06 15.92 18.59
CA LEU A 256 -11.99 15.06 18.07
C LEU A 256 -11.76 13.82 18.94
N ARG A 257 -11.74 12.66 18.29
CA ARG A 257 -11.45 11.38 18.93
C ARG A 257 -10.24 10.70 18.29
N VAL A 258 -9.29 10.22 19.10
CA VAL A 258 -8.13 9.42 18.67
C VAL A 258 -8.34 7.97 19.10
N LEU A 259 -8.33 7.04 18.13
CA LEU A 259 -8.57 5.60 18.37
C LEU A 259 -7.28 4.81 18.63
N GLY A 260 -6.13 5.36 18.25
CA GLY A 260 -4.90 4.59 18.16
C GLY A 260 -4.94 3.59 17.00
N TRP A 261 -4.14 2.55 17.10
CA TRP A 261 -4.11 1.47 16.09
C TRP A 261 -5.44 0.72 16.04
N VAL A 262 -5.95 0.52 14.83
CA VAL A 262 -7.22 -0.18 14.56
C VAL A 262 -6.92 -1.45 13.78
N ASP A 263 -7.49 -2.57 14.22
CA ASP A 263 -7.38 -3.85 13.52
C ASP A 263 -8.04 -3.77 12.13
N ARG A 264 -7.40 -4.44 11.18
CA ARG A 264 -7.85 -4.42 9.80
C ARG A 264 -9.26 -4.98 9.58
N SER A 265 -9.72 -5.87 10.45
CA SER A 265 -11.09 -6.40 10.43
C SER A 265 -12.16 -5.32 10.67
N ARG A 266 -11.79 -4.21 11.30
CA ARG A 266 -12.70 -3.10 11.62
C ARG A 266 -12.67 -1.96 10.60
N ILE A 267 -11.82 -2.03 9.57
CA ILE A 267 -11.67 -0.93 8.60
C ILE A 267 -12.96 -0.69 7.84
N VAL A 268 -13.66 -1.74 7.41
CA VAL A 268 -14.95 -1.61 6.70
C VAL A 268 -15.96 -0.86 7.55
N GLU A 269 -16.15 -1.28 8.80
CA GLU A 269 -17.05 -0.66 9.76
C GLU A 269 -16.65 0.80 10.01
N LEU A 270 -15.38 1.04 10.27
CA LEU A 270 -14.87 2.38 10.54
C LEU A 270 -15.10 3.35 9.37
N ILE A 271 -14.86 2.92 8.13
CA ILE A 271 -15.14 3.74 6.95
C ILE A 271 -16.64 3.98 6.81
N ASP A 272 -17.47 2.95 7.02
CA ASP A 272 -18.92 3.03 6.87
C ASP A 272 -19.60 3.92 7.94
N GLU A 273 -19.00 4.04 9.11
CA GLU A 273 -19.46 4.94 10.18
C GLU A 273 -19.21 6.42 9.90
N HIS A 274 -18.37 6.76 8.92
CA HIS A 274 -17.98 8.13 8.60
C HIS A 274 -18.55 8.58 7.25
N ASP A 275 -18.58 9.88 7.03
CA ASP A 275 -19.15 10.49 5.83
C ASP A 275 -18.04 10.90 4.84
N VAL A 276 -16.90 11.29 5.36
CA VAL A 276 -15.75 11.74 4.58
C VAL A 276 -14.44 11.21 5.16
N LEU A 277 -13.55 10.77 4.27
CA LEU A 277 -12.15 10.47 4.58
C LEU A 277 -11.28 11.64 4.15
N VAL A 278 -10.29 12.02 4.96
CA VAL A 278 -9.31 13.06 4.66
C VAL A 278 -7.88 12.53 4.70
N LEU A 279 -7.08 12.88 3.68
CA LEU A 279 -5.65 12.58 3.61
C LEU A 279 -4.88 13.86 3.23
N PRO A 280 -4.53 14.72 4.20
CA PRO A 280 -3.80 15.96 3.95
C PRO A 280 -2.28 15.74 3.86
N SER A 281 -1.85 14.58 3.38
CA SER A 281 -0.46 14.14 3.36
C SER A 281 0.45 15.11 2.59
N GLN A 282 1.67 15.32 3.05
CA GLN A 282 2.73 16.05 2.35
C GLN A 282 3.53 15.13 1.44
N VAL A 283 3.61 13.85 1.79
CA VAL A 283 4.21 12.79 0.97
C VAL A 283 3.36 11.53 1.10
N GLU A 284 2.83 11.06 -0.01
CA GLU A 284 2.04 9.84 -0.07
C GLU A 284 2.24 9.15 -1.42
N SER A 285 2.77 7.94 -1.43
CA SER A 285 3.07 7.21 -2.67
C SER A 285 1.82 6.89 -3.50
N PHE A 286 0.69 6.59 -2.83
CA PHE A 286 -0.59 6.37 -3.48
C PHE A 286 -1.75 6.90 -2.62
N GLY A 287 -1.92 6.37 -1.40
CA GLY A 287 -3.06 6.66 -0.54
C GLY A 287 -4.14 5.58 -0.60
N THR A 288 -3.78 4.33 -0.29
CA THR A 288 -4.68 3.16 -0.36
C THR A 288 -6.00 3.39 0.38
N VAL A 289 -5.96 4.03 1.55
CA VAL A 289 -7.16 4.30 2.35
C VAL A 289 -8.15 5.24 1.63
N ALA A 290 -7.69 6.08 0.70
CA ALA A 290 -8.57 6.87 -0.16
C ALA A 290 -9.35 5.96 -1.12
N LEU A 291 -8.68 4.98 -1.73
CA LEU A 291 -9.32 4.00 -2.60
C LEU A 291 -10.33 3.14 -1.82
N GLU A 292 -9.99 2.73 -0.59
CA GLU A 292 -10.86 2.00 0.33
C GLU A 292 -12.16 2.78 0.63
N ALA A 293 -12.03 4.06 0.94
CA ALA A 293 -13.20 4.93 1.21
C ALA A 293 -14.04 5.18 -0.06
N MET A 294 -13.41 5.34 -1.23
CA MET A 294 -14.11 5.47 -2.51
C MET A 294 -14.97 4.23 -2.81
N VAL A 295 -14.44 3.02 -2.59
CA VAL A 295 -15.18 1.77 -2.79
C VAL A 295 -16.38 1.66 -1.84
N ARG A 296 -16.26 2.23 -0.64
CA ARG A 296 -17.35 2.28 0.36
C ARG A 296 -18.30 3.47 0.18
N GLN A 297 -18.25 4.17 -0.97
CA GLN A 297 -19.10 5.33 -1.28
C GLN A 297 -18.99 6.46 -0.26
N ARG A 298 -17.79 6.72 0.25
CA ARG A 298 -17.53 7.87 1.12
C ARG A 298 -16.93 9.01 0.30
N LEU A 299 -17.18 10.25 0.73
CA LEU A 299 -16.49 11.40 0.18
C LEU A 299 -15.00 11.30 0.56
N VAL A 300 -14.12 11.67 -0.36
CA VAL A 300 -12.67 11.57 -0.13
C VAL A 300 -12.00 12.88 -0.49
N LEU A 301 -11.36 13.51 0.49
CA LEU A 301 -10.52 14.69 0.32
C LEU A 301 -9.04 14.29 0.48
N VAL A 302 -8.26 14.58 -0.55
CA VAL A 302 -6.81 14.28 -0.53
C VAL A 302 -6.01 15.53 -0.92
N SER A 303 -4.78 15.64 -0.40
CA SER A 303 -3.85 16.64 -0.92
C SER A 303 -3.38 16.27 -2.34
N ASP A 304 -2.91 17.25 -3.08
CA ASP A 304 -2.30 17.07 -4.40
C ASP A 304 -0.96 16.31 -4.34
N ALA A 305 -0.37 16.15 -3.15
CA ALA A 305 0.83 15.35 -2.91
C ALA A 305 0.55 13.84 -2.77
N CYS A 306 -0.72 13.41 -2.80
CA CYS A 306 -1.08 12.00 -2.79
C CYS A 306 -0.98 11.39 -4.19
N GLY A 307 -0.21 10.30 -4.37
CA GLY A 307 -0.01 9.66 -5.68
C GLY A 307 -1.30 9.15 -6.35
N ILE A 308 -2.40 8.96 -5.61
CA ILE A 308 -3.71 8.62 -6.19
C ILE A 308 -4.22 9.70 -7.15
N VAL A 309 -3.81 10.97 -7.01
CA VAL A 309 -4.22 12.07 -7.90
C VAL A 309 -3.56 11.99 -9.28
N GLU A 310 -2.47 11.23 -9.43
CA GLU A 310 -1.83 10.97 -10.72
C GLU A 310 -2.66 10.04 -11.63
N TRP A 311 -3.72 9.43 -11.08
CA TRP A 311 -4.60 8.52 -11.80
C TRP A 311 -5.86 9.26 -12.27
N PRO A 312 -5.95 9.66 -13.57
CA PRO A 312 -7.02 10.54 -14.05
C PRO A 312 -8.43 10.00 -13.80
N ASP A 313 -8.61 8.68 -13.87
CA ASP A 313 -9.90 8.06 -13.58
C ASP A 313 -10.27 8.15 -12.09
N LEU A 314 -9.32 7.97 -11.18
CA LEU A 314 -9.56 8.09 -9.74
C LEU A 314 -9.80 9.53 -9.33
N THR A 315 -9.06 10.48 -9.90
CA THR A 315 -9.18 11.92 -9.60
C THR A 315 -10.60 12.45 -9.81
N ARG A 316 -11.37 11.87 -10.74
CA ARG A 316 -12.78 12.22 -10.94
C ARG A 316 -13.67 11.91 -9.74
N GLY A 317 -13.25 11.01 -8.88
CA GLY A 317 -13.96 10.62 -7.66
C GLY A 317 -13.39 11.23 -6.39
N LEU A 318 -12.36 12.08 -6.50
CA LEU A 318 -11.69 12.72 -5.38
C LEU A 318 -12.00 14.21 -5.32
N LYS A 319 -11.94 14.75 -4.11
CA LYS A 319 -11.83 16.20 -3.88
C LYS A 319 -10.37 16.48 -3.57
N VAL A 320 -9.65 17.08 -4.51
CA VAL A 320 -8.23 17.39 -4.34
C VAL A 320 -8.07 18.78 -3.72
N ILE A 321 -7.23 18.89 -2.69
CA ILE A 321 -6.87 20.14 -2.03
C ILE A 321 -5.38 20.45 -2.28
N SER A 322 -5.08 21.66 -2.71
CA SER A 322 -3.71 22.10 -3.03
C SER A 322 -2.90 22.58 -1.83
N ASP A 323 -3.56 22.88 -0.71
CA ASP A 323 -2.94 23.31 0.54
C ASP A 323 -3.73 22.71 1.72
N SER A 324 -3.04 22.01 2.59
CA SER A 324 -3.66 21.43 3.80
C SER A 324 -4.24 22.47 4.75
N LYS A 325 -3.77 23.73 4.71
CA LYS A 325 -4.31 24.85 5.47
C LYS A 325 -5.75 25.18 5.14
N ILE A 326 -6.22 24.81 3.95
CA ILE A 326 -7.62 25.02 3.55
C ILE A 326 -8.52 23.85 3.88
N LEU A 327 -8.02 22.79 4.56
CA LEU A 327 -8.80 21.58 4.86
C LEU A 327 -10.12 21.93 5.57
N ALA A 328 -10.08 22.76 6.60
CA ALA A 328 -11.27 23.19 7.33
C ALA A 328 -12.29 23.90 6.39
N THR A 329 -11.80 24.80 5.53
CA THR A 329 -12.64 25.52 4.56
C THR A 329 -13.28 24.55 3.56
N GLU A 330 -12.53 23.59 3.04
CA GLU A 330 -13.08 22.63 2.09
C GLU A 330 -14.06 21.64 2.75
N LEU A 331 -13.82 21.24 4.00
CA LEU A 331 -14.77 20.43 4.77
C LEU A 331 -16.08 21.22 5.00
N SER A 332 -16.02 22.49 5.38
CA SER A 332 -17.21 23.35 5.53
C SER A 332 -17.99 23.46 4.22
N ARG A 333 -17.29 23.67 3.09
CA ARG A 333 -17.93 23.67 1.77
C ARG A 333 -18.61 22.35 1.43
N CYS A 334 -17.97 21.22 1.77
CA CYS A 334 -18.55 19.90 1.54
C CYS A 334 -19.75 19.62 2.46
N ALA A 335 -19.76 20.18 3.66
CA ALA A 335 -20.91 20.08 4.59
C ALA A 335 -22.16 20.80 4.03
N ASP A 336 -21.98 21.80 3.16
CA ASP A 336 -23.05 22.53 2.49
C ASP A 336 -23.57 21.84 1.20
N TRP A 337 -22.93 20.74 0.77
CA TRP A 337 -23.40 20.00 -0.40
C TRP A 337 -24.80 19.43 -0.19
N SER A 338 -25.64 19.50 -1.24
CA SER A 338 -26.92 18.82 -1.27
C SER A 338 -26.73 17.30 -1.26
N GLU A 339 -27.76 16.57 -0.80
CA GLU A 339 -27.79 15.11 -0.84
C GLU A 339 -27.54 14.56 -2.25
N PHE A 340 -28.04 15.26 -3.27
CA PHE A 340 -27.85 14.88 -4.69
C PHE A 340 -26.38 15.04 -5.15
N GLU A 341 -25.71 16.13 -4.79
CA GLU A 341 -24.29 16.35 -5.11
C GLU A 341 -23.42 15.29 -4.46
N LEU A 342 -23.64 15.04 -3.17
CA LEU A 342 -22.91 14.04 -2.39
C LEU A 342 -23.13 12.64 -2.97
N TYR A 343 -24.38 12.27 -3.25
CA TYR A 343 -24.73 10.99 -3.87
C TYR A 343 -24.05 10.82 -5.24
N SER A 344 -24.13 11.83 -6.09
CA SER A 344 -23.54 11.79 -7.44
C SER A 344 -22.01 11.64 -7.37
N HIS A 345 -21.36 12.36 -6.45
CA HIS A 345 -19.91 12.30 -6.28
C HIS A 345 -19.46 10.94 -5.75
N CYS A 346 -20.03 10.47 -4.66
CA CYS A 346 -19.64 9.21 -4.02
C CYS A 346 -19.92 7.99 -4.90
N THR A 347 -21.03 7.99 -5.64
CA THR A 347 -21.34 6.91 -6.59
C THR A 347 -20.32 6.88 -7.74
N ARG A 348 -19.93 8.04 -8.27
CA ARG A 348 -18.86 8.14 -9.26
C ARG A 348 -17.52 7.68 -8.70
N ALA A 349 -17.18 8.09 -7.48
CA ALA A 349 -15.96 7.67 -6.79
C ALA A 349 -15.85 6.14 -6.71
N ARG A 350 -16.92 5.47 -6.27
CA ARG A 350 -16.97 4.00 -6.23
C ARG A 350 -16.77 3.39 -7.61
N ALA A 351 -17.44 3.89 -8.64
CA ALA A 351 -17.32 3.36 -9.99
C ALA A 351 -15.88 3.48 -10.52
N CYS A 352 -15.19 4.59 -10.24
CA CYS A 352 -13.79 4.80 -10.59
C CYS A 352 -12.88 3.81 -9.84
N ALA A 353 -13.08 3.65 -8.53
CA ALA A 353 -12.30 2.75 -7.70
C ALA A 353 -12.44 1.28 -8.14
N LEU A 354 -13.66 0.82 -8.42
CA LEU A 354 -13.90 -0.55 -8.90
C LEU A 354 -13.21 -0.82 -10.25
N ARG A 355 -13.23 0.13 -11.18
CA ARG A 355 -12.48 0.01 -12.45
C ARG A 355 -10.98 -0.09 -12.22
N HIS A 356 -10.44 0.70 -11.29
CA HIS A 356 -9.02 0.67 -10.95
C HIS A 356 -8.60 -0.69 -10.37
N VAL A 357 -9.38 -1.26 -9.44
CA VAL A 357 -9.12 -2.59 -8.87
C VAL A 357 -9.13 -3.67 -9.95
N GLN A 358 -10.12 -3.64 -10.86
CA GLN A 358 -10.18 -4.58 -11.99
C GLN A 358 -8.99 -4.42 -12.95
N TRP A 359 -8.60 -3.16 -13.23
CA TRP A 359 -7.44 -2.88 -14.05
C TRP A 359 -6.15 -3.42 -13.38
N ASN A 360 -5.96 -3.19 -12.09
CA ASN A 360 -4.82 -3.71 -11.33
C ASN A 360 -4.70 -5.23 -11.43
N ARG A 361 -5.80 -5.96 -11.19
CA ARG A 361 -5.83 -7.42 -11.32
C ARG A 361 -5.38 -7.87 -12.70
N ARG A 362 -5.93 -7.27 -13.77
CA ARG A 362 -5.54 -7.60 -15.15
C ARG A 362 -4.06 -7.38 -15.40
N GLN A 363 -3.53 -6.24 -14.97
CA GLN A 363 -2.10 -5.92 -15.16
C GLN A 363 -1.21 -6.94 -14.44
N TRP A 364 -1.53 -7.31 -13.21
CA TRP A 364 -0.77 -8.33 -12.49
C TRP A 364 -0.83 -9.70 -13.18
N LEU A 365 -1.99 -10.14 -13.64
CA LEU A 365 -2.14 -11.38 -14.39
C LEU A 365 -1.35 -11.35 -15.71
N ASP A 366 -1.36 -10.24 -16.43
CA ASP A 366 -0.59 -10.09 -17.66
C ASP A 366 0.93 -10.12 -17.37
N HIS A 367 1.39 -9.48 -16.31
CA HIS A 367 2.80 -9.56 -15.91
C HIS A 367 3.22 -10.98 -15.49
N ILE A 368 2.37 -11.70 -14.76
CA ILE A 368 2.65 -13.10 -14.39
C ILE A 368 2.68 -13.98 -15.65
N ARG A 369 1.73 -13.82 -16.57
CA ARG A 369 1.65 -14.59 -17.83
C ARG A 369 2.88 -14.40 -18.70
N GLU A 370 3.47 -13.23 -18.74
CA GLU A 370 4.71 -12.92 -19.49
C GLU A 370 5.85 -13.86 -19.11
N TYR A 371 5.91 -14.32 -17.86
CA TYR A 371 6.97 -15.20 -17.34
C TYR A 371 6.59 -16.68 -17.27
N ASN A 372 5.31 -17.05 -17.43
CA ASN A 372 4.85 -18.43 -17.42
C ASN A 372 5.08 -19.16 -18.75
N LEU A 373 5.41 -18.44 -19.82
CA LEU A 373 5.76 -19.02 -21.12
C LEU A 373 7.18 -19.64 -21.13
N LEU A 374 7.93 -19.47 -20.04
CA LEU A 374 9.17 -20.18 -19.82
C LEU A 374 8.81 -21.56 -19.23
N ASP A 375 9.09 -22.61 -19.98
CA ASP A 375 8.82 -24.02 -19.64
C ASP A 375 9.14 -24.34 -18.17
N PRO A 376 8.18 -24.80 -17.34
CA PRO A 376 8.45 -25.19 -15.96
C PRO A 376 9.49 -26.32 -15.82
N ASP A 377 9.67 -27.14 -16.86
CA ASP A 377 10.67 -28.22 -16.91
C ASP A 377 12.07 -27.72 -17.32
N ALA A 378 12.19 -26.48 -17.78
CA ALA A 378 13.47 -25.83 -18.06
C ALA A 378 14.17 -25.24 -16.80
N CYS A 379 13.58 -25.40 -15.63
CA CYS A 379 14.23 -25.02 -14.37
C CYS A 379 15.42 -25.98 -14.14
N PRO A 380 16.69 -25.52 -14.25
CA PRO A 380 17.82 -26.41 -14.01
C PRO A 380 17.76 -26.86 -12.55
N VAL A 381 17.46 -28.13 -12.35
CA VAL A 381 17.59 -28.79 -11.06
C VAL A 381 19.00 -28.53 -10.56
N LEU A 382 19.15 -27.70 -9.53
CA LEU A 382 20.43 -27.52 -8.84
C LEU A 382 20.82 -28.86 -8.21
N THR A 383 21.42 -29.72 -8.99
CA THR A 383 22.15 -30.90 -8.50
C THR A 383 23.39 -30.37 -7.77
N VAL A 384 23.28 -30.23 -6.48
CA VAL A 384 24.45 -30.13 -5.62
C VAL A 384 25.12 -31.50 -5.64
N GLN A 385 26.16 -31.66 -6.47
CA GLN A 385 27.13 -32.70 -6.23
C GLN A 385 27.77 -32.41 -4.85
N ALA A 386 27.46 -33.25 -3.89
CA ALA A 386 28.17 -33.33 -2.63
C ALA A 386 29.67 -33.62 -2.93
N ARG A 387 30.52 -32.68 -2.60
CA ARG A 387 31.93 -32.86 -2.41
C ARG A 387 32.30 -32.45 -1.00
#